data_68c3a87450b1bc1c46d5ba24effd318c
#
_entry.id   68c3a87450b1bc1c46d5ba24effd318c
#
_cell.length_a   1.000
_cell.length_b   1.000
_cell.length_c   1.000
_cell.angle_alpha   90.00
_cell.angle_beta   90.00
_cell.angle_gamma   90.00
#
_symmetry.space_group_name_H-M   'P 1'
#
loop_
_entity.id
_entity.type
_entity.pdbx_description
1 polymer ?
#
loop_
_entity_poly.entity_id
_entity_poly.type
_entity_poly.pdbx_seq_one_letter_code
_entity_poly.pdbx_strand_id
1 'polypeptide(L)'
;MRKTPGPSPTSARISGEPAREETLRLFEHLVFDSDADFRSLMTTRKTFVTRRLAGLYGVEAPSVDDFAQVTLPEDGVRAGLLGHASVLALHASPNRSSPTLRGVFVRERLLCQHMPSPPANVDTTIPEGSEDAPTMRERLEVHLESPACAGCHM
;
A
#
# COMPACT_ATOMS: atom_id res chain seq x y z
N MET A 1 -32.67 25.68 -0.36
CA MET A 1 -31.38 25.87 0.34
C MET A 1 -30.47 24.70 -0.03
N ARG A 2 -29.49 24.91 -0.91
CA ARG A 2 -28.49 23.89 -1.26
C ARG A 2 -27.41 23.90 -0.19
N LYS A 3 -27.22 22.78 0.50
CA LYS A 3 -26.14 22.58 1.45
C LYS A 3 -24.84 22.48 0.66
N THR A 4 -23.96 23.47 0.79
CA THR A 4 -22.59 23.39 0.27
C THR A 4 -21.87 22.22 0.95
N PRO A 5 -21.21 21.33 0.19
CA PRO A 5 -20.36 20.32 0.81
C PRO A 5 -19.20 21.01 1.53
N GLY A 6 -19.00 20.66 2.79
CA GLY A 6 -17.89 21.13 3.59
C GLY A 6 -16.56 20.71 2.97
N PRO A 7 -15.45 21.41 3.28
CA PRO A 7 -14.15 21.08 2.73
C PRO A 7 -13.78 19.65 3.10
N SER A 8 -13.41 18.86 2.09
CA SER A 8 -12.84 17.54 2.26
C SER A 8 -11.67 17.61 3.27
N PRO A 9 -11.51 16.60 4.14
CA PRO A 9 -10.40 16.60 5.08
C PRO A 9 -9.10 16.73 4.30
N THR A 10 -8.37 17.78 4.60
CA THR A 10 -7.09 18.14 4.03
C THR A 10 -6.23 16.90 4.00
N SER A 11 -5.90 16.43 2.80
CA SER A 11 -4.89 15.40 2.56
C SER A 11 -3.58 15.94 3.14
N ALA A 12 -3.34 15.67 4.41
CA ALA A 12 -2.10 15.98 5.07
C ALA A 12 -1.04 15.12 4.38
N ARG A 13 -0.22 15.75 3.53
CA ARG A 13 0.94 15.10 2.94
C ARG A 13 1.76 14.53 4.09
N ILE A 14 1.76 13.22 4.25
CA ILE A 14 2.66 12.55 5.17
C ILE A 14 4.03 12.75 4.53
N SER A 15 4.93 13.44 5.24
CA SER A 15 6.32 13.50 4.84
C SER A 15 6.83 12.05 4.74
N GLY A 16 7.64 11.71 3.76
CA GLY A 16 8.14 10.35 3.57
C GLY A 16 8.94 9.82 4.75
N GLU A 17 9.52 10.71 5.55
CA GLU A 17 10.35 10.39 6.72
C GLU A 17 9.65 9.50 7.76
N PRO A 18 8.48 9.83 8.34
CA PRO A 18 7.82 8.97 9.30
C PRO A 18 7.44 7.60 8.74
N ALA A 19 7.03 7.53 7.48
CA ALA A 19 6.69 6.26 6.86
C ALA A 19 7.92 5.37 6.62
N ARG A 20 9.06 5.98 6.26
CA ARG A 20 10.35 5.27 6.15
C ARG A 20 10.80 4.76 7.51
N GLU A 21 10.76 5.62 8.52
CA GLU A 21 11.18 5.30 9.88
C GLU A 21 10.34 4.16 10.49
N GLU A 22 9.02 4.15 10.26
CA GLU A 22 8.15 3.02 10.63
C GLU A 22 8.73 1.68 10.14
N THR A 23 9.10 1.63 8.88
CA THR A 23 9.61 0.41 8.26
C THR A 23 10.95 0.00 8.85
N LEU A 24 11.86 0.94 9.08
CA LEU A 24 13.16 0.66 9.71
C LEU A 24 13.00 0.13 11.13
N ARG A 25 12.15 0.74 11.94
CA ARG A 25 11.86 0.29 13.31
C ARG A 25 11.24 -1.10 13.36
N LEU A 26 10.39 -1.45 12.40
CA LEU A 26 9.86 -2.81 12.31
C LEU A 26 10.98 -3.82 12.01
N PHE A 27 11.88 -3.50 11.09
CA PHE A 27 13.04 -4.35 10.80
C PHE A 27 13.94 -4.51 12.02
N GLU A 28 14.32 -3.42 12.68
CA GLU A 28 15.14 -3.43 13.89
C GLU A 28 14.50 -4.30 14.97
N HIS A 29 13.21 -4.07 15.23
CA HIS A 29 12.48 -4.84 16.24
C HIS A 29 12.42 -6.34 15.95
N LEU A 30 12.15 -6.74 14.71
CA LEU A 30 12.03 -8.15 14.36
C LEU A 30 13.39 -8.86 14.34
N VAL A 31 14.43 -8.20 13.85
CA VAL A 31 15.74 -8.82 13.63
C VAL A 31 16.61 -8.77 14.88
N PHE A 32 16.63 -7.65 15.59
CA PHE A 32 17.59 -7.42 16.67
C PHE A 32 16.97 -7.50 18.08
N ASP A 33 15.71 -7.07 18.25
CA ASP A 33 15.11 -6.99 19.58
C ASP A 33 14.34 -8.26 19.95
N SER A 34 13.65 -8.89 18.99
CA SER A 34 12.73 -10.00 19.26
C SER A 34 13.22 -11.35 18.76
N ASP A 35 14.36 -11.42 18.07
CA ASP A 35 14.89 -12.65 17.45
C ASP A 35 13.81 -13.44 16.69
N ALA A 36 12.95 -12.72 15.99
CA ALA A 36 11.80 -13.28 15.30
C ALA A 36 12.20 -13.92 13.97
N ASP A 37 11.41 -14.89 13.53
CA ASP A 37 11.54 -15.41 12.18
C ASP A 37 11.32 -14.26 11.17
N PHE A 38 12.32 -14.02 10.32
CA PHE A 38 12.28 -12.95 9.32
C PHE A 38 11.03 -13.00 8.41
N ARG A 39 10.47 -14.19 8.18
CA ARG A 39 9.23 -14.36 7.42
C ARG A 39 8.04 -13.67 8.07
N SER A 40 8.08 -13.46 9.39
CA SER A 40 7.05 -12.72 10.11
C SER A 40 6.92 -11.27 9.65
N LEU A 41 7.97 -10.71 9.02
CA LEU A 41 7.93 -9.39 8.39
C LEU A 41 6.80 -9.25 7.35
N MET A 42 6.43 -10.36 6.69
CA MET A 42 5.38 -10.35 5.66
C MET A 42 3.96 -10.40 6.24
N THR A 43 3.80 -10.87 7.46
CA THR A 43 2.48 -11.16 8.05
C THR A 43 2.20 -10.45 9.37
N THR A 44 3.21 -9.88 10.01
CA THR A 44 3.05 -9.20 11.30
C THR A 44 2.03 -8.08 11.23
N ARG A 45 1.24 -7.95 12.27
CA ARG A 45 0.36 -6.80 12.48
C ARG A 45 0.95 -5.77 13.44
N LYS A 46 2.11 -6.06 14.03
CA LYS A 46 2.84 -5.09 14.83
C LYS A 46 3.51 -4.08 13.89
N THR A 47 3.41 -2.80 14.23
CA THR A 47 4.12 -1.73 13.54
C THR A 47 4.41 -0.57 14.50
N PHE A 48 5.12 0.44 14.03
CA PHE A 48 5.51 1.61 14.80
C PHE A 48 4.92 2.86 14.16
N VAL A 49 4.06 3.57 14.88
CA VAL A 49 3.35 4.71 14.32
C VAL A 49 3.52 5.97 15.16
N THR A 50 3.58 7.10 14.47
CA THR A 50 3.30 8.41 15.05
C THR A 50 1.81 8.68 15.02
N ARG A 51 1.31 9.73 15.69
CA ARG A 51 -0.09 10.18 15.59
C ARG A 51 -0.58 10.32 14.15
N ARG A 52 0.29 10.83 13.26
CA ARG A 52 -0.07 11.04 11.85
C ARG A 52 -0.23 9.72 11.09
N LEU A 53 0.68 8.75 11.32
CA LEU A 53 0.57 7.42 10.72
C LEU A 53 -0.61 6.64 11.30
N ALA A 54 -0.89 6.77 12.59
CA ALA A 54 -2.06 6.17 13.23
C ALA A 54 -3.36 6.62 12.53
N GLY A 55 -3.49 7.93 12.25
CA GLY A 55 -4.62 8.48 11.49
C GLY A 55 -4.72 7.92 10.06
N LEU A 56 -3.58 7.68 9.38
CA LEU A 56 -3.57 7.04 8.06
C LEU A 56 -4.01 5.57 8.12
N TYR A 57 -3.66 4.88 9.19
CA TYR A 57 -3.96 3.46 9.37
C TYR A 57 -5.33 3.20 10.02
N GLY A 58 -5.99 4.26 10.48
CA GLY A 58 -7.28 4.16 11.16
C GLY A 58 -7.18 3.47 12.52
N VAL A 59 -6.02 3.58 13.19
CA VAL A 59 -5.80 3.04 14.53
C VAL A 59 -5.74 4.16 15.57
N GLU A 60 -5.87 3.81 16.83
CA GLU A 60 -5.78 4.76 17.93
C GLU A 60 -4.41 5.45 17.94
N ALA A 61 -4.43 6.77 18.09
CA ALA A 61 -3.20 7.55 18.12
C ALA A 61 -2.44 7.31 19.43
N PRO A 62 -1.11 7.10 19.37
CA PRO A 62 -0.33 6.95 20.59
C PRO A 62 -0.37 8.23 21.45
N SER A 63 -0.26 8.06 22.75
CA SER A 63 -0.20 9.16 23.72
C SER A 63 1.10 9.95 23.66
N VAL A 64 2.16 9.33 23.17
CA VAL A 64 3.49 9.94 23.01
C VAL A 64 3.60 10.71 21.69
N ASP A 65 4.43 11.72 21.67
CA ASP A 65 4.70 12.51 20.46
C ASP A 65 5.81 11.90 19.57
N ASP A 66 6.19 10.68 19.82
CA ASP A 66 7.17 9.89 19.07
C ASP A 66 6.49 8.62 18.50
N PHE A 67 7.29 7.72 17.97
CA PHE A 67 6.83 6.41 17.53
C PHE A 67 6.43 5.53 18.72
N ALA A 68 5.28 4.89 18.60
CA ALA A 68 4.86 3.84 19.52
C ALA A 68 4.52 2.57 18.75
N GLN A 69 4.82 1.43 19.36
CA GLN A 69 4.41 0.15 18.82
C GLN A 69 2.89 -0.01 18.98
N VAL A 70 2.24 -0.38 17.89
CA VAL A 70 0.80 -0.70 17.86
C VAL A 70 0.59 -2.04 17.15
N THR A 71 -0.58 -2.63 17.40
CA THR A 71 -1.03 -3.81 16.65
C THR A 71 -2.18 -3.39 15.75
N LEU A 72 -2.05 -3.64 14.45
CA LEU A 72 -3.10 -3.38 13.48
C LEU A 72 -4.26 -4.36 13.67
N PRO A 73 -5.53 -3.95 13.39
CA PRO A 73 -6.70 -4.79 13.52
C PRO A 73 -6.59 -6.10 12.71
N GLU A 74 -7.09 -7.20 13.27
CA GLU A 74 -7.02 -8.52 12.60
C GLU A 74 -7.89 -8.59 11.35
N ASP A 75 -9.02 -7.92 11.36
CA ASP A 75 -9.94 -7.76 10.23
C ASP A 75 -9.50 -6.69 9.22
N GLY A 76 -8.43 -5.95 9.54
CA GLY A 76 -7.88 -4.91 8.68
C GLY A 76 -7.14 -5.47 7.47
N VAL A 77 -7.18 -4.72 6.37
CA VAL A 77 -6.50 -5.08 5.10
C VAL A 77 -4.98 -4.90 5.14
N ARG A 78 -4.43 -4.29 6.18
CA ARG A 78 -2.99 -4.01 6.30
C ARG A 78 -2.32 -5.02 7.21
N ALA A 79 -1.25 -5.60 6.71
CA ALA A 79 -0.34 -6.44 7.48
C ALA A 79 1.04 -6.45 6.82
N GLY A 80 2.07 -6.65 7.63
CA GLY A 80 3.45 -6.79 7.19
C GLY A 80 4.00 -5.65 6.34
N LEU A 81 5.19 -5.84 5.86
CA LEU A 81 5.96 -4.86 5.08
C LEU A 81 5.18 -4.30 3.88
N LEU A 82 4.47 -5.17 3.14
CA LEU A 82 3.73 -4.76 1.95
C LEU A 82 2.52 -3.88 2.25
N GLY A 83 2.07 -3.84 3.51
CA GLY A 83 1.01 -2.95 4.01
C GLY A 83 1.50 -1.58 4.47
N HIS A 84 2.81 -1.38 4.60
CA HIS A 84 3.39 -0.12 5.09
C HIS A 84 3.17 1.04 4.13
N ALA A 85 2.94 2.22 4.69
CA ALA A 85 2.73 3.45 3.93
C ALA A 85 3.93 3.79 3.04
N SER A 86 5.16 3.56 3.52
CA SER A 86 6.39 3.75 2.76
C SER A 86 6.43 2.93 1.49
N VAL A 87 6.16 1.61 1.59
CA VAL A 87 6.20 0.68 0.45
C VAL A 87 5.10 1.01 -0.55
N LEU A 88 3.89 1.31 -0.05
CA LEU A 88 2.77 1.67 -0.92
C LEU A 88 3.01 3.00 -1.65
N ALA A 89 3.62 3.99 -0.98
CA ALA A 89 3.95 5.27 -1.58
C ALA A 89 5.11 5.18 -2.57
N LEU A 90 6.16 4.41 -2.25
CA LEU A 90 7.32 4.22 -3.12
C LEU A 90 6.93 3.59 -4.46
N HIS A 91 5.92 2.72 -4.45
CA HIS A 91 5.41 2.02 -5.63
C HIS A 91 4.05 2.57 -6.09
N ALA A 92 3.87 3.89 -6.00
CA ALA A 92 2.70 4.60 -6.50
C ALA A 92 3.11 5.63 -7.56
N SER A 93 2.16 6.04 -8.38
CA SER A 93 2.30 7.23 -9.22
C SER A 93 1.97 8.48 -8.40
N PRO A 94 2.40 9.69 -8.81
CA PRO A 94 2.16 10.91 -8.03
C PRO A 94 0.70 11.16 -7.64
N ASN A 95 -0.24 10.75 -8.48
CA ASN A 95 -1.67 11.05 -8.33
C ASN A 95 -2.54 9.80 -8.10
N ARG A 96 -1.95 8.60 -8.12
CA ARG A 96 -2.73 7.35 -8.02
C ARG A 96 -1.88 6.18 -7.51
N SER A 97 -2.53 5.21 -6.90
CA SER A 97 -1.88 3.92 -6.61
C SER A 97 -1.51 3.17 -7.88
N SER A 98 -0.45 2.36 -7.84
CA SER A 98 -0.03 1.53 -8.96
C SER A 98 0.12 0.07 -8.52
N PRO A 99 -0.90 -0.75 -8.68
CA PRO A 99 -0.80 -2.19 -8.44
C PRO A 99 0.27 -2.86 -9.30
N THR A 100 0.44 -2.41 -10.53
CA THR A 100 1.47 -2.91 -11.45
C THR A 100 2.88 -2.72 -10.89
N LEU A 101 3.25 -1.50 -10.46
CA LEU A 101 4.57 -1.25 -9.88
C LEU A 101 4.80 -2.07 -8.61
N ARG A 102 3.76 -2.26 -7.78
CA ARG A 102 3.84 -3.13 -6.61
C ARG A 102 4.01 -4.60 -6.98
N GLY A 103 3.30 -5.07 -8.00
CA GLY A 103 3.45 -6.42 -8.54
C GLY A 103 4.86 -6.67 -9.08
N VAL A 104 5.41 -5.75 -9.84
CA VAL A 104 6.81 -5.80 -10.34
C VAL A 104 7.78 -5.85 -9.16
N PHE A 105 7.61 -4.99 -8.15
CA PHE A 105 8.45 -5.01 -6.94
C PHE A 105 8.45 -6.38 -6.26
N VAL A 106 7.27 -6.96 -6.03
CA VAL A 106 7.15 -8.27 -5.40
C VAL A 106 7.85 -9.34 -6.23
N ARG A 107 7.59 -9.40 -7.53
CA ARG A 107 8.18 -10.42 -8.39
C ARG A 107 9.69 -10.28 -8.55
N GLU A 108 10.18 -9.09 -8.84
CA GLU A 108 11.60 -8.89 -9.14
C GLU A 108 12.46 -8.81 -7.89
N ARG A 109 11.98 -8.16 -6.81
CA ARG A 109 12.78 -7.90 -5.62
C ARG A 109 12.62 -8.93 -4.52
N LEU A 110 11.42 -9.48 -4.36
CA LEU A 110 11.17 -10.47 -3.30
C LEU A 110 11.23 -11.91 -3.82
N LEU A 111 10.77 -12.16 -5.05
CA LEU A 111 10.74 -13.50 -5.63
C LEU A 111 11.86 -13.76 -6.65
N CYS A 112 12.71 -12.78 -6.93
CA CYS A 112 13.81 -12.86 -7.90
C CYS A 112 13.36 -13.33 -9.30
N GLN A 113 12.15 -12.98 -9.71
CA GLN A 113 11.55 -13.37 -10.98
C GLN A 113 11.59 -12.20 -11.95
N HIS A 114 12.17 -12.41 -13.13
CA HIS A 114 12.13 -11.39 -14.17
C HIS A 114 10.72 -11.18 -14.72
N MET A 115 10.33 -9.90 -14.86
CA MET A 115 9.06 -9.53 -15.50
C MET A 115 9.33 -9.20 -16.97
N PRO A 116 8.82 -9.99 -17.92
CA PRO A 116 8.94 -9.65 -19.34
C PRO A 116 8.14 -8.39 -19.66
N SER A 117 8.59 -7.65 -20.65
CA SER A 117 7.79 -6.56 -21.20
C SER A 117 6.51 -7.09 -21.84
N PRO A 118 5.39 -6.36 -21.76
CA PRO A 118 4.18 -6.75 -22.47
C PRO A 118 4.43 -6.82 -23.99
N PRO A 119 3.70 -7.67 -24.72
CA PRO A 119 3.78 -7.72 -26.19
C PRO A 119 3.52 -6.34 -26.81
N ALA A 120 4.20 -6.02 -27.90
CA ALA A 120 4.15 -4.70 -28.51
C ALA A 120 2.77 -4.28 -29.07
N ASN A 121 1.89 -5.25 -29.28
CA ASN A 121 0.54 -5.03 -29.81
C ASN A 121 -0.58 -5.08 -28.77
N VAL A 122 -0.24 -5.05 -27.50
CA VAL A 122 -1.20 -5.08 -26.40
C VAL A 122 -1.34 -3.67 -25.82
N ASP A 123 -2.59 -3.19 -25.74
CA ASP A 123 -2.90 -1.96 -25.01
C ASP A 123 -2.84 -2.25 -23.50
N THR A 124 -1.88 -1.63 -22.83
CA THR A 124 -1.66 -1.76 -21.39
C THR A 124 -2.32 -0.62 -20.60
N THR A 125 -3.13 0.20 -21.24
CA THR A 125 -3.79 1.34 -20.61
C THR A 125 -4.86 0.84 -19.63
N ILE A 126 -4.75 1.22 -18.37
CA ILE A 126 -5.79 0.97 -17.38
C ILE A 126 -6.87 2.04 -17.57
N PRO A 127 -8.16 1.66 -17.69
CA PRO A 127 -9.25 2.62 -17.83
C PRO A 127 -9.24 3.72 -16.78
N GLU A 128 -9.68 4.91 -17.14
CA GLU A 128 -9.90 5.98 -16.17
C GLU A 128 -11.04 5.63 -15.22
N GLY A 129 -11.06 6.26 -14.03
CA GLY A 129 -12.11 6.02 -13.05
C GLY A 129 -13.45 6.54 -13.53
N SER A 130 -14.47 5.76 -13.25
CA SER A 130 -15.87 6.08 -13.48
C SER A 130 -16.65 6.01 -12.16
N GLU A 131 -17.93 6.36 -12.17
CA GLU A 131 -18.79 6.17 -10.99
C GLU A 131 -18.91 4.69 -10.61
N ASP A 132 -18.89 3.80 -11.60
CA ASP A 132 -18.99 2.34 -11.41
C ASP A 132 -17.65 1.68 -11.01
N ALA A 133 -16.52 2.33 -11.30
CA ALA A 133 -15.18 1.84 -10.99
C ALA A 133 -14.29 2.97 -10.44
N PRO A 134 -14.61 3.51 -9.23
CA PRO A 134 -13.90 4.64 -8.65
C PRO A 134 -12.51 4.26 -8.14
N THR A 135 -12.28 3.02 -7.73
CA THR A 135 -11.00 2.56 -7.20
C THR A 135 -10.13 1.90 -8.26
N MET A 136 -8.81 1.89 -8.03
CA MET A 136 -7.89 1.19 -8.93
C MET A 136 -8.16 -0.33 -8.98
N ARG A 137 -8.66 -0.93 -7.92
CA ARG A 137 -9.05 -2.34 -7.89
C ARG A 137 -10.18 -2.61 -8.88
N GLU A 138 -11.27 -1.85 -8.79
CA GLU A 138 -12.43 -1.98 -9.67
C GLU A 138 -12.07 -1.75 -11.14
N ARG A 139 -11.20 -0.77 -11.42
CA ARG A 139 -10.70 -0.54 -12.78
C ARG A 139 -9.91 -1.72 -13.34
N LEU A 140 -9.14 -2.41 -12.50
CA LEU A 140 -8.42 -3.61 -12.90
C LEU A 140 -9.37 -4.78 -13.10
N GLU A 141 -10.44 -4.90 -12.34
CA GLU A 141 -11.48 -5.92 -12.55
C GLU A 141 -12.12 -5.74 -13.93
N VAL A 142 -12.54 -4.51 -14.28
CA VAL A 142 -13.04 -4.18 -15.63
C VAL A 142 -12.01 -4.49 -16.72
N HIS A 143 -10.71 -4.21 -16.47
CA HIS A 143 -9.66 -4.55 -17.44
C HIS A 143 -9.54 -6.07 -17.66
N LEU A 144 -9.74 -6.87 -16.62
CA LEU A 144 -9.69 -8.33 -16.69
C LEU A 144 -10.91 -8.96 -17.39
N GLU A 145 -12.02 -8.26 -17.53
CA GLU A 145 -13.18 -8.72 -18.29
C GLU A 145 -12.92 -8.80 -19.80
N SER A 146 -11.94 -8.05 -20.30
CA SER A 146 -11.52 -8.13 -21.69
C SER A 146 -10.82 -9.46 -21.98
N PRO A 147 -11.32 -10.27 -22.94
CA PRO A 147 -10.67 -11.55 -23.29
C PRO A 147 -9.22 -11.40 -23.74
N ALA A 148 -8.86 -10.28 -24.33
CA ALA A 148 -7.49 -9.98 -24.77
C ALA A 148 -6.53 -9.81 -23.57
N CYS A 149 -7.03 -9.35 -22.42
CA CYS A 149 -6.25 -9.14 -21.21
C CYS A 149 -6.29 -10.36 -20.30
N ALA A 150 -7.47 -10.97 -20.12
CA ALA A 150 -7.70 -12.12 -19.26
C ALA A 150 -6.79 -13.32 -19.59
N GLY A 151 -6.47 -13.54 -20.88
CA GLY A 151 -5.60 -14.65 -21.28
C GLY A 151 -4.17 -14.63 -20.73
N CYS A 152 -3.72 -13.47 -20.22
CA CYS A 152 -2.39 -13.31 -19.63
C CYS A 152 -2.43 -13.10 -18.11
N HIS A 153 -3.59 -12.73 -17.55
CA HIS A 153 -3.73 -12.32 -16.15
C HIS A 153 -4.49 -13.33 -15.27
N MET A 154 -4.82 -14.50 -15.81
CA MET A 154 -5.42 -15.61 -15.03
C MET A 154 -4.35 -16.43 -14.30
#